data_369b82460fdd53ca7d6f60619d5cc106
#
_entry.id   369b82460fdd53ca7d6f60619d5cc106
#
_cell.length_a   1.000
_cell.length_b   1.000
_cell.length_c   1.000
_cell.angle_alpha   90.00
_cell.angle_beta   90.00
_cell.angle_gamma   90.00
#
_symmetry.space_group_name_H-M   'P 1'
#
loop_
_entity.id
_entity.type
_entity.pdbx_description
1 polymer ?
#
loop_
_entity_poly.entity_id
_entity_poly.type
_entity_poly.pdbx_seq_one_letter_code
_entity_poly.pdbx_strand_id
1 'polypeptide(L)'
;MCPRGDIFLSGESHIIQIKEHSSYTEQITKLRSRGCIITDDAACEQILKHIGYYRLSAYLLPFKNEDGTYGKNLSFERVYHIYEFDRKLRNLLFSAIEVIEISLRARLAYFHSEKYGPLGYLDASFFNSKHNAEKFKANLNREIENNKKVLFVKHHLEHYDGKFPLWVVCELFTFGMLSYFYNDLTTADKKIFAGSDYRH
;
A
#
# COMPACT_ATOMS: atom_id res chain seq x y z
N MET A 1 42.42 40.57 -20.60
CA MET A 1 42.61 40.71 -19.14
C MET A 1 41.21 40.84 -18.53
N CYS A 2 40.51 39.73 -18.22
CA CYS A 2 39.23 39.74 -17.56
C CYS A 2 39.41 39.53 -16.06
N PRO A 3 38.75 40.30 -15.21
CA PRO A 3 38.78 40.05 -13.79
C PRO A 3 37.85 38.88 -13.42
N ARG A 4 38.39 37.97 -12.62
CA ARG A 4 37.65 36.91 -11.95
C ARG A 4 36.72 37.53 -10.91
N GLY A 5 35.41 37.34 -11.10
CA GLY A 5 34.42 37.62 -10.07
C GLY A 5 34.40 36.49 -9.04
N ASP A 6 34.78 36.80 -7.82
CA ASP A 6 34.65 35.90 -6.67
C ASP A 6 33.16 35.76 -6.33
N ILE A 7 32.62 34.56 -6.55
CA ILE A 7 31.28 34.20 -6.07
C ILE A 7 31.42 33.83 -4.61
N PHE A 8 31.10 34.77 -3.72
CA PHE A 8 30.90 34.49 -2.29
C PHE A 8 29.65 33.61 -2.15
N LEU A 9 29.86 32.32 -1.98
CA LEU A 9 28.84 31.41 -1.50
C LEU A 9 28.75 31.61 0.02
N SER A 10 27.85 32.48 0.48
CA SER A 10 27.41 32.51 1.86
C SER A 10 26.52 31.27 2.11
N GLY A 11 27.18 30.17 2.42
CA GLY A 11 26.52 28.95 2.89
C GLY A 11 26.06 29.14 4.32
N GLU A 12 24.88 29.70 4.55
CA GLU A 12 24.17 29.47 5.80
C GLU A 12 23.78 28.00 5.86
N SER A 13 24.53 27.19 6.59
CA SER A 13 24.16 25.84 6.94
C SER A 13 22.92 25.91 7.83
N HIS A 14 21.74 25.76 7.27
CA HIS A 14 20.53 25.48 8.04
C HIS A 14 20.76 24.19 8.80
N ILE A 15 21.17 24.30 10.07
CA ILE A 15 21.21 23.16 10.99
C ILE A 15 19.76 22.71 11.15
N ILE A 16 19.40 21.59 10.51
CA ILE A 16 18.09 20.97 10.68
C ILE A 16 18.04 20.43 12.11
N GLN A 17 17.36 21.17 12.98
CA GLN A 17 17.17 20.74 14.36
C GLN A 17 16.08 19.66 14.38
N ILE A 18 16.50 18.44 14.70
CA ILE A 18 15.58 17.32 14.91
C ILE A 18 14.82 17.56 16.21
N LYS A 19 13.49 17.32 16.18
CA LYS A 19 12.65 17.46 17.38
C LYS A 19 13.07 16.45 18.45
N GLU A 20 13.20 16.93 19.66
CA GLU A 20 13.49 16.10 20.81
C GLU A 20 12.29 15.24 21.21
N HIS A 21 12.58 14.18 22.00
CA HIS A 21 11.55 13.34 22.60
C HIS A 21 10.67 14.16 23.55
N SER A 22 9.36 13.88 23.55
CA SER A 22 8.41 14.45 24.51
C SER A 22 7.68 13.34 25.25
N SER A 23 7.59 13.48 26.57
CA SER A 23 6.80 12.58 27.42
C SER A 23 5.32 12.64 27.11
N TYR A 24 4.55 11.65 27.54
CA TYR A 24 3.09 11.66 27.37
C TYR A 24 2.43 12.86 28.04
N THR A 25 2.90 13.26 29.22
CA THR A 25 2.39 14.44 29.92
C THR A 25 2.64 15.72 29.11
N GLU A 26 3.82 15.88 28.53
CA GLU A 26 4.12 17.01 27.65
C GLU A 26 3.27 17.00 26.38
N GLN A 27 3.01 15.81 25.80
CA GLN A 27 2.12 15.67 24.65
C GLN A 27 0.69 16.08 24.99
N ILE A 28 0.15 15.67 26.15
CA ILE A 28 -1.17 16.07 26.66
C ILE A 28 -1.23 17.58 26.88
N THR A 29 -0.22 18.15 27.56
CA THR A 29 -0.11 19.59 27.78
C THR A 29 -0.09 20.36 26.46
N LYS A 30 0.62 19.87 25.46
CA LYS A 30 0.68 20.45 24.12
C LYS A 30 -0.65 20.40 23.40
N LEU A 31 -1.41 19.31 23.52
CA LEU A 31 -2.76 19.20 22.94
C LEU A 31 -3.70 20.23 23.58
N ARG A 32 -3.67 20.37 24.91
CA ARG A 32 -4.46 21.37 25.63
C ARG A 32 -4.09 22.81 25.29
N SER A 33 -2.80 23.12 25.22
CA SER A 33 -2.35 24.47 24.87
C SER A 33 -2.80 24.90 23.48
N ARG A 34 -3.11 23.93 22.60
CA ARG A 34 -3.67 24.15 21.26
C ARG A 34 -5.19 24.14 21.21
N GLY A 35 -5.85 24.04 22.34
CA GLY A 35 -7.32 24.09 22.44
C GLY A 35 -8.01 22.73 22.32
N CYS A 36 -7.29 21.60 22.40
CA CYS A 36 -7.92 20.29 22.48
C CYS A 36 -8.45 20.04 23.89
N ILE A 37 -9.74 19.71 24.01
CA ILE A 37 -10.38 19.35 25.26
C ILE A 37 -10.01 17.91 25.61
N ILE A 38 -9.45 17.70 26.80
CA ILE A 38 -9.10 16.39 27.35
C ILE A 38 -9.74 16.29 28.71
N THR A 39 -10.73 15.41 28.86
CA THR A 39 -11.51 15.23 30.09
C THR A 39 -10.89 14.22 31.04
N ASP A 40 -10.15 13.24 30.49
CA ASP A 40 -9.48 12.18 31.25
C ASP A 40 -8.03 12.02 30.77
N ASP A 41 -7.09 12.47 31.59
CA ASP A 41 -5.65 12.41 31.29
C ASP A 41 -5.15 10.97 31.27
N ALA A 42 -5.62 10.13 32.16
CA ALA A 42 -5.18 8.75 32.24
C ALA A 42 -5.63 7.96 31.00
N ALA A 43 -6.87 8.13 30.56
CA ALA A 43 -7.36 7.54 29.33
C ALA A 43 -6.59 8.07 28.10
N CYS A 44 -6.36 9.39 28.03
CA CYS A 44 -5.57 10.00 26.95
C CYS A 44 -4.15 9.43 26.89
N GLU A 45 -3.47 9.31 28.03
CA GLU A 45 -2.14 8.74 28.14
C GLU A 45 -2.11 7.28 27.66
N GLN A 46 -3.08 6.46 28.06
CA GLN A 46 -3.17 5.06 27.59
C GLN A 46 -3.36 5.00 26.08
N ILE A 47 -4.20 5.85 25.50
CA ILE A 47 -4.39 5.91 24.05
C ILE A 47 -3.07 6.32 23.35
N LEU A 48 -2.36 7.33 23.88
CA LEU A 48 -1.08 7.76 23.34
C LEU A 48 -0.01 6.68 23.43
N LYS A 49 0.01 5.86 24.50
CA LYS A 49 0.92 4.71 24.65
C LYS A 49 0.70 3.64 23.58
N HIS A 50 -0.55 3.37 23.23
CA HIS A 50 -0.89 2.30 22.28
C HIS A 50 -0.83 2.72 20.81
N ILE A 51 -1.18 3.98 20.50
CA ILE A 51 -1.33 4.45 19.12
C ILE A 51 -0.16 5.35 18.70
N GLY A 52 0.34 6.15 19.67
CA GLY A 52 1.39 7.14 19.44
C GLY A 52 0.85 8.50 18.97
N TYR A 53 1.45 9.57 19.52
CA TYR A 53 1.09 10.95 19.23
C TYR A 53 1.15 11.27 17.72
N TYR A 54 2.22 10.82 17.05
CA TYR A 54 2.42 11.13 15.64
C TYR A 54 1.31 10.56 14.75
N ARG A 55 0.85 9.34 15.02
CA ARG A 55 -0.26 8.73 14.29
C ARG A 55 -1.58 9.47 14.52
N LEU A 56 -1.88 9.83 15.78
CA LEU A 56 -3.09 10.58 16.13
C LEU A 56 -3.05 12.02 15.59
N SER A 57 -1.85 12.61 15.46
CA SER A 57 -1.71 13.97 14.93
C SER A 57 -2.23 14.12 13.49
N ALA A 58 -2.22 13.05 12.69
CA ALA A 58 -2.81 13.05 11.35
C ALA A 58 -4.34 13.27 11.39
N TYR A 59 -5.01 12.74 12.40
CA TYR A 59 -6.47 12.91 12.59
C TYR A 59 -6.83 14.26 13.23
N LEU A 60 -5.86 14.97 13.79
CA LEU A 60 -5.99 16.34 14.27
C LEU A 60 -5.86 17.39 13.17
N LEU A 61 -5.16 17.05 12.06
CA LEU A 61 -4.89 17.99 10.96
C LEU A 61 -6.13 18.68 10.38
N PRO A 62 -7.26 17.98 10.14
CA PRO A 62 -8.46 18.62 9.59
C PRO A 62 -9.08 19.67 10.50
N PHE A 63 -8.73 19.67 11.79
CA PHE A 63 -9.24 20.58 12.81
C PHE A 63 -8.25 21.69 13.19
N LYS A 64 -7.08 21.70 12.56
CA LYS A 64 -6.02 22.64 12.86
C LYS A 64 -6.21 23.95 12.10
N ASN A 65 -6.22 25.07 12.83
CA ASN A 65 -6.25 26.41 12.29
C ASN A 65 -4.84 26.84 11.79
N GLU A 66 -4.78 27.96 11.07
CA GLU A 66 -3.52 28.54 10.57
C GLU A 66 -2.55 28.93 11.69
N ASP A 67 -3.08 29.40 12.82
CA ASP A 67 -2.30 29.73 14.02
C ASP A 67 -1.75 28.52 14.80
N GLY A 68 -2.09 27.31 14.34
CA GLY A 68 -1.67 26.05 14.94
C GLY A 68 -2.54 25.56 16.10
N THR A 69 -3.60 26.29 16.47
CA THR A 69 -4.63 25.85 17.41
C THR A 69 -5.63 24.92 16.75
N TYR A 70 -6.52 24.30 17.54
CA TYR A 70 -7.61 23.49 17.04
C TYR A 70 -8.94 24.26 17.10
N GLY A 71 -9.86 23.91 16.22
CA GLY A 71 -11.19 24.50 16.19
C GLY A 71 -11.94 24.35 17.53
N LYS A 72 -12.86 25.28 17.81
CA LYS A 72 -13.63 25.29 19.06
C LYS A 72 -14.32 23.95 19.30
N ASN A 73 -14.25 23.48 20.55
CA ASN A 73 -14.90 22.24 21.02
C ASN A 73 -14.33 20.93 20.42
N LEU A 74 -13.07 20.92 19.93
CA LEU A 74 -12.43 19.66 19.59
C LEU A 74 -12.05 18.91 20.85
N SER A 75 -12.64 17.74 21.09
CA SER A 75 -12.22 16.84 22.16
C SER A 75 -11.29 15.76 21.65
N PHE A 76 -10.39 15.28 22.50
CA PHE A 76 -9.47 14.19 22.19
C PHE A 76 -10.24 12.89 21.93
N GLU A 77 -11.34 12.66 22.65
CA GLU A 77 -12.22 11.50 22.48
C GLU A 77 -12.83 11.48 21.06
N ARG A 78 -13.21 12.64 20.52
CA ARG A 78 -13.71 12.74 19.14
C ARG A 78 -12.65 12.33 18.13
N VAL A 79 -11.40 12.76 18.32
CA VAL A 79 -10.27 12.39 17.46
C VAL A 79 -9.99 10.88 17.54
N TYR A 80 -10.04 10.32 18.75
CA TYR A 80 -9.89 8.89 18.97
C TYR A 80 -11.02 8.08 18.32
N HIS A 81 -12.26 8.53 18.39
CA HIS A 81 -13.39 7.86 17.73
C HIS A 81 -13.25 7.89 16.19
N ILE A 82 -12.74 8.99 15.62
CA ILE A 82 -12.46 9.05 14.17
C ILE A 82 -11.36 8.04 13.79
N TYR A 83 -10.29 7.95 14.58
CA TYR A 83 -9.25 6.94 14.40
C TYR A 83 -9.80 5.52 14.47
N GLU A 84 -10.63 5.22 15.49
CA GLU A 84 -11.24 3.89 15.65
C GLU A 84 -12.19 3.54 14.50
N PHE A 85 -12.99 4.52 14.05
CA PHE A 85 -13.85 4.34 12.86
C PHE A 85 -13.01 4.00 11.62
N ASP A 86 -11.96 4.79 11.35
CA ASP A 86 -11.07 4.56 10.22
C ASP A 86 -10.37 3.19 10.31
N ARG A 87 -9.94 2.79 11.51
CA ARG A 87 -9.34 1.48 11.75
C ARG A 87 -10.32 0.34 11.43
N LYS A 88 -11.57 0.45 11.91
CA LYS A 88 -12.61 -0.56 11.64
C LYS A 88 -12.99 -0.61 10.17
N LEU A 89 -13.11 0.55 9.52
CA LEU A 89 -13.39 0.65 8.09
C LEU A 89 -12.28 0.01 7.25
N ARG A 90 -11.01 0.30 7.56
CA ARG A 90 -9.88 -0.35 6.88
C ARG A 90 -9.92 -1.87 7.01
N ASN A 91 -10.16 -2.40 8.22
CA ASN A 91 -10.23 -3.84 8.43
C ASN A 91 -11.34 -4.49 7.60
N LEU A 92 -12.51 -3.86 7.53
CA LEU A 92 -13.62 -4.32 6.69
C LEU A 92 -13.25 -4.32 5.20
N LEU A 93 -12.63 -3.23 4.74
CA LEU A 93 -12.18 -3.11 3.34
C LEU A 93 -11.09 -4.12 3.01
N PHE A 94 -10.11 -4.32 3.89
CA PHE A 94 -9.06 -5.32 3.67
C PHE A 94 -9.63 -6.74 3.58
N SER A 95 -10.58 -7.10 4.44
CA SER A 95 -11.25 -8.40 4.38
C SER A 95 -12.00 -8.60 3.06
N ALA A 96 -12.70 -7.57 2.58
CA ALA A 96 -13.38 -7.62 1.28
C ALA A 96 -12.39 -7.73 0.10
N ILE A 97 -11.29 -6.97 0.15
CA ILE A 97 -10.25 -6.98 -0.89
C ILE A 97 -9.56 -8.35 -0.93
N GLU A 98 -9.28 -8.97 0.21
CA GLU A 98 -8.70 -10.32 0.29
C GLU A 98 -9.56 -11.35 -0.45
N VAL A 99 -10.87 -11.36 -0.22
CA VAL A 99 -11.80 -12.26 -0.92
C VAL A 99 -11.77 -12.03 -2.44
N ILE A 100 -11.76 -10.77 -2.86
CA ILE A 100 -11.69 -10.40 -4.29
C ILE A 100 -10.34 -10.86 -4.88
N GLU A 101 -9.24 -10.65 -4.17
CA GLU A 101 -7.90 -11.02 -4.63
C GLU A 101 -7.79 -12.53 -4.85
N ILE A 102 -8.20 -13.33 -3.86
CA ILE A 102 -8.16 -14.80 -3.94
C ILE A 102 -9.01 -15.30 -5.11
N SER A 103 -10.24 -14.79 -5.22
CA SER A 103 -11.15 -15.18 -6.32
C SER A 103 -10.59 -14.78 -7.69
N LEU A 104 -10.07 -13.55 -7.82
CA LEU A 104 -9.51 -13.04 -9.07
C LEU A 104 -8.29 -13.87 -9.50
N ARG A 105 -7.40 -14.20 -8.56
CA ARG A 105 -6.20 -15.01 -8.77
C ARG A 105 -6.56 -16.38 -9.33
N ALA A 106 -7.44 -17.11 -8.65
CA ALA A 106 -7.85 -18.45 -9.03
C ALA A 106 -8.52 -18.44 -10.42
N ARG A 107 -9.42 -17.51 -10.65
CA ARG A 107 -10.17 -17.42 -11.92
C ARG A 107 -9.29 -17.00 -13.09
N LEU A 108 -8.39 -16.04 -12.91
CA LEU A 108 -7.44 -15.63 -13.96
C LEU A 108 -6.49 -16.77 -14.33
N ALA A 109 -5.95 -17.46 -13.32
CA ALA A 109 -5.06 -18.59 -13.53
C ALA A 109 -5.77 -19.71 -14.31
N TYR A 110 -6.99 -20.07 -13.91
CA TYR A 110 -7.77 -21.09 -14.60
C TYR A 110 -8.10 -20.68 -16.05
N PHE A 111 -8.74 -19.52 -16.22
CA PHE A 111 -9.19 -19.03 -17.54
C PHE A 111 -8.04 -18.92 -18.54
N HIS A 112 -6.95 -18.26 -18.13
CA HIS A 112 -5.83 -18.02 -19.05
C HIS A 112 -5.09 -19.31 -19.38
N SER A 113 -4.90 -20.20 -18.40
CA SER A 113 -4.22 -21.48 -18.65
C SER A 113 -5.04 -22.44 -19.48
N GLU A 114 -6.36 -22.48 -19.30
CA GLU A 114 -7.27 -23.28 -20.13
C GLU A 114 -7.19 -22.85 -21.59
N LYS A 115 -7.13 -21.55 -21.85
CA LYS A 115 -7.15 -21.02 -23.22
C LYS A 115 -5.78 -21.03 -23.89
N TYR A 116 -4.72 -20.70 -23.17
CA TYR A 116 -3.39 -20.41 -23.71
C TYR A 116 -2.29 -21.35 -23.19
N GLY A 117 -2.67 -22.31 -22.38
CA GLY A 117 -1.72 -23.26 -21.77
C GLY A 117 -1.01 -22.71 -20.53
N PRO A 118 -0.24 -23.57 -19.87
CA PRO A 118 0.38 -23.28 -18.58
C PRO A 118 1.36 -22.11 -18.60
N LEU A 119 2.02 -21.87 -19.71
CA LEU A 119 3.04 -20.82 -19.89
C LEU A 119 2.58 -19.70 -20.86
N GLY A 120 1.31 -19.69 -21.29
CA GLY A 120 0.78 -18.69 -22.22
C GLY A 120 0.93 -17.25 -21.72
N TYR A 121 1.00 -17.05 -20.42
CA TYR A 121 1.22 -15.74 -19.81
C TYR A 121 2.60 -15.11 -20.15
N LEU A 122 3.53 -15.86 -20.71
CA LEU A 122 4.83 -15.37 -21.16
C LEU A 122 4.81 -14.87 -22.61
N ASP A 123 3.75 -15.15 -23.35
CA ASP A 123 3.59 -14.75 -24.76
C ASP A 123 2.78 -13.45 -24.85
N ALA A 124 3.43 -12.38 -25.27
CA ALA A 124 2.81 -11.06 -25.39
C ALA A 124 1.66 -11.02 -26.42
N SER A 125 1.62 -11.96 -27.38
CA SER A 125 0.59 -12.01 -28.43
C SER A 125 -0.81 -12.34 -27.89
N PHE A 126 -0.91 -12.91 -26.69
CA PHE A 126 -2.17 -13.23 -26.01
C PHE A 126 -2.75 -12.06 -25.21
N PHE A 127 -2.09 -10.92 -25.24
CA PHE A 127 -2.49 -9.72 -24.50
C PHE A 127 -2.84 -8.56 -25.46
N ASN A 128 -3.41 -7.51 -24.92
CA ASN A 128 -3.71 -6.31 -25.70
C ASN A 128 -2.42 -5.46 -25.92
N SER A 129 -2.52 -4.46 -26.79
CA SER A 129 -1.40 -3.59 -27.18
C SER A 129 -0.79 -2.74 -26.05
N LYS A 130 -1.44 -2.68 -24.88
CA LYS A 130 -0.92 -1.96 -23.70
C LYS A 130 -0.01 -2.84 -22.84
N HIS A 131 0.02 -4.15 -23.09
CA HIS A 131 0.84 -5.07 -22.33
C HIS A 131 2.33 -4.78 -22.53
N ASN A 132 3.02 -4.56 -21.43
CA ASN A 132 4.46 -4.39 -21.41
C ASN A 132 5.14 -5.68 -20.91
N ALA A 133 5.45 -6.58 -21.84
CA ALA A 133 6.01 -7.89 -21.54
C ALA A 133 7.34 -7.81 -20.77
N GLU A 134 8.21 -6.86 -21.09
CA GLU A 134 9.50 -6.69 -20.42
C GLU A 134 9.30 -6.28 -18.95
N LYS A 135 8.42 -5.30 -18.70
CA LYS A 135 8.09 -4.88 -17.34
C LYS A 135 7.40 -5.99 -16.55
N PHE A 136 6.51 -6.74 -17.19
CA PHE A 136 5.84 -7.87 -16.56
C PHE A 136 6.84 -8.94 -16.15
N LYS A 137 7.74 -9.37 -17.06
CA LYS A 137 8.80 -10.35 -16.79
C LYS A 137 9.76 -9.88 -15.70
N ALA A 138 10.14 -8.60 -15.72
CA ALA A 138 11.03 -8.04 -14.70
C ALA A 138 10.38 -8.08 -13.30
N ASN A 139 9.10 -7.71 -13.18
CA ASN A 139 8.36 -7.81 -11.93
C ASN A 139 8.23 -9.27 -11.46
N LEU A 140 7.88 -10.17 -12.37
CA LEU A 140 7.76 -11.59 -12.09
C LEU A 140 9.06 -12.19 -11.56
N ASN A 141 10.18 -11.95 -12.25
CA ASN A 141 11.49 -12.45 -11.83
C ASN A 141 11.90 -11.90 -10.46
N ARG A 142 11.56 -10.64 -10.17
CA ARG A 142 11.79 -10.05 -8.84
C ARG A 142 11.00 -10.78 -7.77
N GLU A 143 9.71 -11.08 -8.01
CA GLU A 143 8.89 -11.81 -7.02
C GLU A 143 9.37 -13.25 -6.84
N ILE A 144 9.79 -13.94 -7.90
CA ILE A 144 10.41 -15.28 -7.81
C ILE A 144 11.69 -15.22 -6.95
N GLU A 145 12.57 -14.25 -7.22
CA GLU A 145 13.82 -14.11 -6.46
C GLU A 145 13.58 -13.78 -4.99
N ASN A 146 12.64 -12.87 -4.71
CA ASN A 146 12.26 -12.49 -3.35
C ASN A 146 11.71 -13.69 -2.56
N ASN A 147 11.07 -14.65 -3.25
CA ASN A 147 10.40 -15.80 -2.66
C ASN A 147 11.13 -17.14 -2.89
N LYS A 148 12.38 -17.15 -3.34
CA LYS A 148 13.13 -18.36 -3.67
C LYS A 148 13.28 -19.40 -2.53
N LYS A 149 13.07 -18.99 -1.28
CA LYS A 149 13.07 -19.87 -0.11
C LYS A 149 11.71 -20.53 0.18
N VAL A 150 10.64 -20.07 -0.47
CA VAL A 150 9.31 -20.66 -0.34
C VAL A 150 9.30 -22.02 -1.03
N LEU A 151 8.72 -23.02 -0.37
CA LEU A 151 8.83 -24.43 -0.79
C LEU A 151 8.42 -24.69 -2.23
N PHE A 152 7.29 -24.17 -2.69
CA PHE A 152 6.83 -24.40 -4.05
C PHE A 152 7.70 -23.66 -5.08
N VAL A 153 8.27 -22.49 -4.74
CA VAL A 153 9.19 -21.75 -5.63
C VAL A 153 10.48 -22.54 -5.77
N LYS A 154 11.07 -22.95 -4.64
CA LYS A 154 12.27 -23.80 -4.62
C LYS A 154 12.08 -25.06 -5.45
N HIS A 155 10.96 -25.76 -5.25
CA HIS A 155 10.60 -26.96 -6.00
C HIS A 155 10.59 -26.73 -7.52
N HIS A 156 9.98 -25.63 -7.99
CA HIS A 156 9.97 -25.34 -9.43
C HIS A 156 11.32 -24.93 -9.98
N LEU A 157 12.14 -24.23 -9.19
CA LEU A 157 13.52 -23.91 -9.59
C LEU A 157 14.39 -25.17 -9.72
N GLU A 158 14.24 -26.15 -8.84
CA GLU A 158 15.07 -27.36 -8.79
C GLU A 158 14.59 -28.46 -9.75
N HIS A 159 13.28 -28.60 -9.98
CA HIS A 159 12.72 -29.73 -10.72
C HIS A 159 12.07 -29.40 -12.05
N TYR A 160 11.77 -28.12 -12.33
CA TYR A 160 11.08 -27.68 -13.55
C TYR A 160 11.87 -26.63 -14.33
N ASP A 161 13.18 -26.56 -14.12
CA ASP A 161 14.06 -25.61 -14.84
C ASP A 161 13.59 -24.14 -14.70
N GLY A 162 13.06 -23.80 -13.53
CA GLY A 162 12.51 -22.47 -13.25
C GLY A 162 11.26 -22.12 -14.05
N LYS A 163 10.58 -23.11 -14.65
CA LYS A 163 9.30 -22.90 -15.35
C LYS A 163 8.15 -23.03 -14.35
N PHE A 164 7.33 -22.00 -14.32
CA PHE A 164 6.19 -21.94 -13.43
C PHE A 164 4.89 -21.92 -14.25
N PRO A 165 4.01 -22.90 -14.11
CA PRO A 165 2.65 -22.77 -14.65
C PRO A 165 1.95 -21.55 -14.03
N LEU A 166 1.04 -20.91 -14.78
CA LEU A 166 0.38 -19.69 -14.30
C LEU A 166 -0.32 -19.89 -12.95
N TRP A 167 -1.00 -21.01 -12.74
CA TRP A 167 -1.69 -21.33 -11.47
C TRP A 167 -0.74 -21.48 -10.26
N VAL A 168 0.54 -21.65 -10.51
CA VAL A 168 1.58 -21.65 -9.46
C VAL A 168 2.16 -20.27 -9.26
N VAL A 169 2.60 -19.62 -10.34
CA VAL A 169 3.30 -18.36 -10.24
C VAL A 169 2.40 -17.20 -9.86
N CYS A 170 1.11 -17.28 -10.14
CA CYS A 170 0.15 -16.26 -9.73
C CYS A 170 0.00 -16.16 -8.20
N GLU A 171 0.42 -17.19 -7.44
CA GLU A 171 0.50 -17.10 -5.97
C GLU A 171 1.53 -16.05 -5.50
N LEU A 172 2.50 -15.71 -6.35
CA LEU A 172 3.45 -14.64 -6.09
C LEU A 172 2.98 -13.27 -6.58
N PHE A 173 1.87 -13.19 -7.31
CA PHE A 173 1.39 -11.91 -7.81
C PHE A 173 0.86 -11.05 -6.67
N THR A 174 1.35 -9.82 -6.61
CA THR A 174 0.71 -8.79 -5.80
C THR A 174 -0.67 -8.45 -6.38
N PHE A 175 -1.55 -7.84 -5.58
CA PHE A 175 -2.85 -7.36 -6.08
C PHE A 175 -2.69 -6.40 -7.29
N GLY A 176 -1.63 -5.57 -7.27
CA GLY A 176 -1.29 -4.73 -8.42
C GLY A 176 -0.95 -5.54 -9.68
N MET A 177 -0.18 -6.62 -9.56
CA MET A 177 0.13 -7.50 -10.69
C MET A 177 -1.12 -8.19 -11.24
N LEU A 178 -2.02 -8.67 -10.37
CA LEU A 178 -3.30 -9.25 -10.79
C LEU A 178 -4.16 -8.24 -11.54
N SER A 179 -4.23 -7.01 -11.05
CA SER A 179 -4.96 -5.92 -11.67
C SER A 179 -4.40 -5.59 -13.06
N TYR A 180 -3.08 -5.47 -13.19
CA TYR A 180 -2.44 -5.27 -14.50
C TYR A 180 -2.66 -6.44 -15.43
N PHE A 181 -2.50 -7.68 -14.96
CA PHE A 181 -2.73 -8.88 -15.76
C PHE A 181 -4.15 -8.90 -16.34
N TYR A 182 -5.16 -8.63 -15.52
CA TYR A 182 -6.54 -8.49 -15.98
C TYR A 182 -6.71 -7.36 -17.01
N ASN A 183 -6.12 -6.18 -16.73
CA ASN A 183 -6.22 -5.03 -17.63
C ASN A 183 -5.55 -5.27 -18.97
N ASP A 184 -4.54 -6.11 -19.01
CA ASP A 184 -3.79 -6.44 -20.21
C ASP A 184 -4.43 -7.55 -21.04
N LEU A 185 -5.43 -8.28 -20.54
CA LEU A 185 -6.23 -9.21 -21.33
C LEU A 185 -6.86 -8.52 -22.52
N THR A 186 -7.06 -9.25 -23.62
CA THR A 186 -7.79 -8.74 -24.78
C THR A 186 -9.23 -8.37 -24.42
N THR A 187 -9.86 -7.50 -25.20
CA THR A 187 -11.27 -7.14 -24.97
C THR A 187 -12.20 -8.36 -25.08
N ALA A 188 -11.88 -9.31 -25.96
CA ALA A 188 -12.61 -10.56 -26.10
C ALA A 188 -12.52 -11.42 -24.83
N ASP A 189 -11.30 -11.55 -24.28
CA ASP A 189 -11.05 -12.32 -23.07
C ASP A 189 -11.73 -11.72 -21.83
N LYS A 190 -11.70 -10.41 -21.69
CA LYS A 190 -12.41 -9.72 -20.62
C LYS A 190 -13.91 -9.99 -20.66
N LYS A 191 -14.51 -10.00 -21.85
CA LYS A 191 -15.94 -10.31 -22.00
C LYS A 191 -16.27 -11.75 -21.61
N ILE A 192 -15.44 -12.72 -22.02
CA ILE A 192 -15.62 -14.13 -21.64
C ILE A 192 -15.43 -14.29 -20.13
N PHE A 193 -14.37 -13.74 -19.58
CA PHE A 193 -14.04 -13.78 -18.15
C PHE A 193 -15.17 -13.20 -17.29
N ALA A 194 -15.69 -12.02 -17.66
CA ALA A 194 -16.80 -11.38 -16.94
C ALA A 194 -18.15 -12.12 -17.14
N GLY A 195 -18.37 -12.76 -18.27
CA GLY A 195 -19.61 -13.49 -18.58
C GLY A 195 -19.67 -14.91 -18.00
N SER A 196 -18.58 -15.45 -17.48
CA SER A 196 -18.54 -16.81 -16.94
C SER A 196 -19.32 -17.00 -15.64
N ASP A 197 -19.66 -15.91 -14.93
CA ASP A 197 -20.37 -15.95 -13.64
C ASP A 197 -21.91 -15.88 -13.75
N TYR A 198 -22.45 -15.53 -14.91
CA TYR A 198 -23.91 -15.37 -15.09
C TYR A 198 -24.62 -16.58 -15.68
N ARG A 199 -23.96 -17.74 -15.73
CA ARG A 199 -24.53 -18.97 -16.31
C ARG A 199 -24.84 -20.07 -15.30
N HIS A 200 -25.05 -19.68 -14.03
CA HIS A 200 -25.56 -20.62 -13.00
C HIS A 200 -26.82 -20.11 -12.37
#